data_1c8acfd803d45d07d83b6f314f2dcb5a
#
_entry.id   1c8acfd803d45d07d83b6f314f2dcb5a
#
_cell.length_a   1.000
_cell.length_b   1.000
_cell.length_c   1.000
_cell.angle_alpha   90.00
_cell.angle_beta   90.00
_cell.angle_gamma   90.00
#
_symmetry.space_group_name_H-M   'P 1'
#
loop_
_entity.id
_entity.type
_entity.pdbx_description
1 polymer ?
#
loop_
_entity_poly.entity_id
_entity_poly.type
_entity_poly.pdbx_seq_one_letter_code
_entity_poly.pdbx_strand_id
1 'polypeptide(L)'
;IFKKKKVKKFSGYLFLKNFFNLGFKKNIKFFLVDPSKTDSYINSKYLKSKKIYNFKSYIAPIYAGKIKDKMLLKKINKYKPKYILINLGGEVQEILAMYIKKNIKFKVSIFCTGAAIAFLTKRQAPINGLIDKLYMGWVLRLIYNPRRHLLRTIKSLYLIKYFI
;
A
#
# COMPACT_ATOMS: atom_id res chain seq x y z
N ILE A 1 16.06 -26.39 17.98
CA ILE A 1 16.62 -25.28 18.80
C ILE A 1 16.42 -24.00 18.01
N PHE A 2 15.29 -23.30 18.24
CA PHE A 2 15.02 -22.03 17.60
C PHE A 2 15.85 -20.92 18.26
N LYS A 3 16.91 -20.47 17.63
CA LYS A 3 17.61 -19.24 18.04
C LYS A 3 16.60 -18.09 18.00
N LYS A 4 16.23 -17.53 19.15
CA LYS A 4 15.40 -16.32 19.28
C LYS A 4 16.11 -15.12 18.65
N LYS A 5 16.08 -15.00 17.30
CA LYS A 5 16.44 -13.75 16.67
C LYS A 5 15.33 -12.74 16.97
N LYS A 6 15.64 -11.68 17.73
CA LYS A 6 14.75 -10.53 17.90
C LYS A 6 14.53 -9.86 16.53
N VAL A 7 13.50 -10.27 15.80
CA VAL A 7 13.11 -9.65 14.56
C VAL A 7 12.31 -8.39 14.89
N LYS A 8 12.84 -7.23 14.56
CA LYS A 8 12.13 -5.95 14.74
C LYS A 8 11.03 -5.87 13.70
N LYS A 9 9.76 -5.78 14.14
CA LYS A 9 8.61 -5.59 13.24
C LYS A 9 8.76 -4.26 12.50
N PHE A 10 8.65 -4.31 11.18
CA PHE A 10 8.61 -3.14 10.32
C PHE A 10 7.37 -3.23 9.41
N SER A 11 6.25 -2.68 9.87
CA SER A 11 4.98 -2.74 9.14
C SER A 11 4.94 -1.73 8.00
N GLY A 12 4.12 -2.00 6.97
CA GLY A 12 3.85 -1.04 5.88
C GLY A 12 3.34 0.31 6.39
N TYR A 13 2.57 0.32 7.49
CA TYR A 13 2.13 1.53 8.17
C TYR A 13 3.31 2.35 8.70
N LEU A 14 4.22 1.73 9.46
CA LEU A 14 5.41 2.40 10.00
C LEU A 14 6.33 2.88 8.88
N PHE A 15 6.51 2.05 7.84
CA PHE A 15 7.27 2.44 6.66
C PHE A 15 6.73 3.74 6.04
N LEU A 16 5.45 3.77 5.68
CA LEU A 16 4.85 4.95 5.04
C LEU A 16 4.82 6.16 5.96
N LYS A 17 4.55 5.97 7.26
CA LYS A 17 4.60 7.05 8.25
C LYS A 17 5.97 7.70 8.27
N ASN A 18 7.04 6.92 8.37
CA ASN A 18 8.40 7.42 8.38
C ASN A 18 8.77 8.02 7.02
N PHE A 19 8.44 7.33 5.92
CA PHE A 19 8.70 7.81 4.57
C PHE A 19 8.12 9.19 4.31
N PHE A 20 6.85 9.44 4.66
CA PHE A 20 6.24 10.75 4.47
C PHE A 20 6.75 11.83 5.44
N ASN A 21 7.38 11.44 6.53
CA ASN A 21 8.01 12.38 7.48
C ASN A 21 9.46 12.78 7.09
N LEU A 22 10.06 12.13 6.09
CA LEU A 22 11.41 12.50 5.61
C LEU A 22 11.47 13.91 5.02
N GLY A 23 10.31 14.47 4.62
CA GLY A 23 10.27 15.70 3.85
C GLY A 23 10.77 15.51 2.42
N PHE A 24 10.11 16.15 1.48
CA PHE A 24 10.49 16.03 0.07
C PHE A 24 10.65 17.39 -0.57
N LYS A 25 11.67 17.51 -1.44
CA LYS A 25 11.84 18.69 -2.26
C LYS A 25 10.61 18.88 -3.16
N LYS A 26 10.21 20.13 -3.43
CA LYS A 26 9.01 20.47 -4.21
C LYS A 26 8.98 19.85 -5.62
N ASN A 27 10.13 19.57 -6.21
CA ASN A 27 10.25 18.98 -7.55
C ASN A 27 10.07 17.46 -7.58
N ILE A 28 10.00 16.78 -6.45
CA ILE A 28 9.83 15.34 -6.39
C ILE A 28 8.42 14.96 -6.81
N LYS A 29 8.32 14.13 -7.85
CA LYS A 29 7.06 13.69 -8.44
C LYS A 29 6.61 12.36 -7.85
N PHE A 30 5.35 12.31 -7.41
CA PHE A 30 4.68 11.10 -6.91
C PHE A 30 3.60 10.66 -7.89
N PHE A 31 3.33 9.37 -7.95
CA PHE A 31 2.23 8.81 -8.71
C PHE A 31 1.48 7.79 -7.86
N LEU A 32 0.18 8.02 -7.66
CA LEU A 32 -0.67 7.13 -6.88
C LEU A 32 -1.50 6.26 -7.82
N VAL A 33 -1.61 4.98 -7.48
CA VAL A 33 -2.52 4.03 -8.13
C VAL A 33 -3.53 3.59 -7.07
N ASP A 34 -4.74 4.10 -7.15
CA ASP A 34 -5.78 3.97 -6.13
C ASP A 34 -6.94 3.10 -6.61
N PRO A 35 -7.64 2.38 -5.71
CA PRO A 35 -8.74 1.49 -6.08
C PRO A 35 -10.05 2.22 -6.40
N SER A 36 -10.22 3.47 -5.94
CA SER A 36 -11.44 4.25 -6.15
C SER A 36 -11.19 5.76 -6.20
N LYS A 37 -12.17 6.51 -6.72
CA LYS A 37 -12.15 7.98 -6.70
C LYS A 37 -12.09 8.53 -5.28
N THR A 38 -12.85 7.92 -4.36
CA THR A 38 -12.87 8.29 -2.94
C THR A 38 -11.51 8.10 -2.28
N ASP A 39 -10.87 6.95 -2.49
CA ASP A 39 -9.54 6.69 -1.94
C ASP A 39 -8.50 7.65 -2.52
N SER A 40 -8.55 7.91 -3.82
CA SER A 40 -7.68 8.87 -4.49
C SER A 40 -7.82 10.28 -3.93
N TYR A 41 -9.03 10.73 -3.69
CA TYR A 41 -9.30 12.05 -3.07
C TYR A 41 -8.70 12.13 -1.66
N ILE A 42 -8.96 11.14 -0.81
CA ILE A 42 -8.46 11.10 0.58
C ILE A 42 -6.93 11.01 0.60
N ASN A 43 -6.34 10.16 -0.23
CA ASN A 43 -4.90 10.01 -0.34
C ASN A 43 -4.24 11.31 -0.83
N SER A 44 -4.85 11.99 -1.80
CA SER A 44 -4.41 13.29 -2.29
C SER A 44 -4.42 14.36 -1.19
N LYS A 45 -5.49 14.42 -0.39
CA LYS A 45 -5.58 15.32 0.76
C LYS A 45 -4.48 15.03 1.78
N TYR A 46 -4.19 13.76 2.04
CA TYR A 46 -3.12 13.35 2.94
C TYR A 46 -1.74 13.77 2.42
N LEU A 47 -1.44 13.57 1.12
CA LEU A 47 -0.17 14.02 0.55
C LEU A 47 0.00 15.54 0.67
N LYS A 48 -1.05 16.32 0.40
CA LYS A 48 -1.04 17.77 0.58
C LYS A 48 -0.75 18.18 2.03
N SER A 49 -1.32 17.49 3.01
CA SER A 49 -1.04 17.73 4.44
C SER A 49 0.42 17.46 4.82
N LYS A 50 1.12 16.62 4.03
CA LYS A 50 2.55 16.35 4.13
C LYS A 50 3.40 17.28 3.24
N LYS A 51 2.80 18.37 2.72
CA LYS A 51 3.45 19.34 1.81
C LYS A 51 3.98 18.73 0.51
N ILE A 52 3.38 17.62 0.06
CA ILE A 52 3.65 16.97 -1.22
C ILE A 52 2.57 17.40 -2.20
N TYR A 53 2.91 18.32 -3.12
CA TYR A 53 1.95 18.89 -4.07
C TYR A 53 2.16 18.38 -5.50
N ASN A 54 3.36 17.89 -5.81
CA ASN A 54 3.70 17.40 -7.14
C ASN A 54 3.38 15.91 -7.27
N PHE A 55 2.09 15.61 -7.48
CA PHE A 55 1.64 14.24 -7.66
C PHE A 55 0.53 14.13 -8.70
N LYS A 56 0.37 12.92 -9.25
CA LYS A 56 -0.77 12.51 -10.07
C LYS A 56 -1.35 11.23 -9.51
N SER A 57 -2.66 11.05 -9.72
CA SER A 57 -3.39 9.84 -9.33
C SER A 57 -3.96 9.13 -10.56
N TYR A 58 -4.08 7.82 -10.45
CA TYR A 58 -4.73 6.96 -11.40
C TYR A 58 -5.69 6.02 -10.66
N ILE A 59 -6.93 5.97 -11.10
CA ILE A 59 -7.91 5.03 -10.58
C ILE A 59 -7.74 3.73 -11.36
N ALA A 60 -7.29 2.69 -10.67
CA ALA A 60 -7.10 1.40 -11.27
C ALA A 60 -8.47 0.75 -11.60
N PRO A 61 -8.62 0.15 -12.77
CA PRO A 61 -9.77 -0.71 -13.05
C PRO A 61 -9.71 -1.97 -12.17
N ILE A 62 -10.80 -2.71 -12.13
CA ILE A 62 -10.80 -4.04 -11.53
C ILE A 62 -10.02 -4.96 -12.48
N TYR A 63 -8.86 -5.42 -12.04
CA TYR A 63 -8.05 -6.35 -12.81
C TYR A 63 -8.55 -7.78 -12.63
N ALA A 64 -9.02 -8.40 -13.72
CA ALA A 64 -9.35 -9.80 -13.77
C ALA A 64 -8.28 -10.53 -14.61
N GLY A 65 -7.56 -11.48 -14.03
CA GLY A 65 -6.54 -12.26 -14.71
C GLY A 65 -5.24 -11.48 -15.03
N LYS A 66 -4.74 -11.60 -16.25
CA LYS A 66 -3.45 -11.05 -16.67
C LYS A 66 -3.48 -9.52 -16.74
N ILE A 67 -2.68 -8.83 -15.92
CA ILE A 67 -2.65 -7.36 -15.88
C ILE A 67 -1.86 -6.82 -17.08
N LYS A 68 -2.57 -6.04 -17.96
CA LYS A 68 -1.99 -5.30 -19.08
C LYS A 68 -2.65 -3.92 -19.16
N ASP A 69 -2.16 -2.95 -18.40
CA ASP A 69 -2.71 -1.58 -18.37
C ASP A 69 -1.82 -0.60 -19.15
N LYS A 70 -2.05 -0.53 -20.47
CA LYS A 70 -1.32 0.37 -21.37
C LYS A 70 -1.59 1.85 -21.05
N MET A 71 -2.80 2.18 -20.57
CA MET A 71 -3.16 3.56 -20.23
C MET A 71 -2.38 4.04 -19.00
N LEU A 72 -2.26 3.19 -17.98
CA LEU A 72 -1.44 3.45 -16.80
C LEU A 72 0.03 3.69 -17.20
N LEU A 73 0.60 2.81 -18.02
CA LEU A 73 1.98 2.97 -18.51
C LEU A 73 2.17 4.28 -19.29
N LYS A 74 1.24 4.64 -20.18
CA LYS A 74 1.30 5.92 -20.91
C LYS A 74 1.33 7.13 -19.97
N LYS A 75 0.49 7.11 -18.91
CA LYS A 75 0.45 8.18 -17.91
C LYS A 75 1.75 8.24 -17.08
N ILE A 76 2.28 7.10 -16.66
CA ILE A 76 3.54 7.01 -15.90
C ILE A 76 4.71 7.51 -16.77
N ASN A 77 4.83 7.04 -18.01
CA ASN A 77 5.90 7.44 -18.93
C ASN A 77 5.86 8.94 -19.25
N LYS A 78 4.67 9.52 -19.43
CA LYS A 78 4.52 10.96 -19.65
C LYS A 78 4.91 11.78 -18.43
N TYR A 79 4.55 11.32 -17.22
CA TYR A 79 4.77 12.09 -16.01
C TYR A 79 6.16 11.89 -15.40
N LYS A 80 6.77 10.71 -15.61
CA LYS A 80 8.09 10.29 -15.09
C LYS A 80 8.23 10.55 -13.59
N PRO A 81 7.42 9.89 -12.74
CA PRO A 81 7.49 10.06 -11.29
C PRO A 81 8.78 9.46 -10.72
N LYS A 82 9.25 9.99 -9.58
CA LYS A 82 10.30 9.37 -8.78
C LYS A 82 9.77 8.24 -7.91
N TYR A 83 8.54 8.38 -7.42
CA TYR A 83 7.87 7.41 -6.55
C TYR A 83 6.50 7.03 -7.10
N ILE A 84 6.23 5.72 -7.14
CA ILE A 84 4.90 5.17 -7.44
C ILE A 84 4.40 4.44 -6.20
N LEU A 85 3.21 4.82 -5.71
CA LEU A 85 2.53 4.17 -4.61
C LEU A 85 1.34 3.39 -5.15
N ILE A 86 1.37 2.06 -5.02
CA ILE A 86 0.28 1.19 -5.45
C ILE A 86 -0.54 0.81 -4.22
N ASN A 87 -1.74 1.35 -4.13
CA ASN A 87 -2.64 1.25 -2.98
C ASN A 87 -3.74 0.20 -3.19
N LEU A 88 -3.45 -0.82 -3.99
CA LEU A 88 -4.39 -1.90 -4.33
C LEU A 88 -4.31 -3.05 -3.32
N GLY A 89 -5.21 -4.03 -3.43
CA GLY A 89 -5.15 -5.25 -2.65
C GLY A 89 -3.89 -6.08 -2.93
N GLY A 90 -3.50 -6.90 -1.95
CA GLY A 90 -2.38 -7.83 -2.12
C GLY A 90 -2.58 -8.75 -3.32
N GLU A 91 -1.51 -9.28 -3.88
CA GLU A 91 -1.44 -10.06 -5.10
C GLU A 91 -1.55 -9.19 -6.38
N VAL A 92 -2.64 -8.41 -6.49
CA VAL A 92 -2.83 -7.49 -7.64
C VAL A 92 -1.76 -6.41 -7.69
N GLN A 93 -1.41 -5.80 -6.55
CA GLN A 93 -0.42 -4.73 -6.51
C GLN A 93 0.98 -5.21 -6.88
N GLU A 94 1.37 -6.40 -6.46
CA GLU A 94 2.68 -6.98 -6.77
C GLU A 94 2.80 -7.32 -8.26
N ILE A 95 1.75 -7.93 -8.84
CA ILE A 95 1.70 -8.24 -10.28
C ILE A 95 1.74 -6.94 -11.11
N LEU A 96 0.96 -5.93 -10.68
CA LEU A 96 0.96 -4.61 -11.34
C LEU A 96 2.33 -3.92 -11.24
N ALA A 97 2.99 -3.98 -10.08
CA ALA A 97 4.32 -3.42 -9.88
C ALA A 97 5.35 -4.06 -10.82
N MET A 98 5.30 -5.39 -10.94
CA MET A 98 6.16 -6.14 -11.87
C MET A 98 5.88 -5.75 -13.33
N TYR A 99 4.60 -5.61 -13.70
CA TYR A 99 4.22 -5.16 -15.03
C TYR A 99 4.76 -3.76 -15.33
N ILE A 100 4.60 -2.80 -14.40
CA ILE A 100 5.15 -1.46 -14.54
C ILE A 100 6.66 -1.51 -14.67
N LYS A 101 7.35 -2.22 -13.77
CA LYS A 101 8.81 -2.33 -13.74
C LYS A 101 9.38 -2.88 -15.06
N LYS A 102 8.72 -3.86 -15.67
CA LYS A 102 9.15 -4.46 -16.96
C LYS A 102 8.98 -3.52 -18.16
N ASN A 103 8.06 -2.54 -18.07
CA ASN A 103 7.65 -1.71 -19.22
C ASN A 103 8.10 -0.25 -19.13
N ILE A 104 8.80 0.16 -18.08
CA ILE A 104 9.37 1.51 -17.95
C ILE A 104 10.90 1.47 -18.07
N LYS A 105 11.47 2.53 -18.71
CA LYS A 105 12.91 2.61 -18.96
C LYS A 105 13.62 3.66 -18.10
N PHE A 106 12.93 4.32 -17.18
CA PHE A 106 13.53 5.33 -16.31
C PHE A 106 13.57 4.84 -14.85
N LYS A 107 14.43 5.47 -14.05
CA LYS A 107 14.64 5.11 -12.65
C LYS A 107 13.46 5.56 -11.78
N VAL A 108 12.78 4.63 -11.13
CA VAL A 108 11.63 4.88 -10.28
C VAL A 108 11.62 3.89 -9.11
N SER A 109 11.15 4.35 -7.94
CA SER A 109 10.86 3.48 -6.80
C SER A 109 9.37 3.16 -6.76
N ILE A 110 9.03 1.88 -6.75
CA ILE A 110 7.63 1.41 -6.71
C ILE A 110 7.38 0.79 -5.33
N PHE A 111 6.37 1.27 -4.63
CA PHE A 111 5.96 0.79 -3.33
C PHE A 111 4.58 0.14 -3.42
N CYS A 112 4.50 -1.15 -3.12
CA CYS A 112 3.26 -1.90 -2.95
C CYS A 112 2.79 -1.69 -1.52
N THR A 113 1.98 -0.66 -1.30
CA THR A 113 1.58 -0.21 0.04
C THR A 113 0.28 -0.85 0.50
N GLY A 114 -0.52 -1.36 -0.43
CA GLY A 114 -1.80 -1.98 -0.12
C GLY A 114 -2.67 -1.07 0.73
N ALA A 115 -3.19 -1.62 1.82
CA ALA A 115 -4.01 -0.89 2.76
C ALA A 115 -3.22 0.04 3.72
N ALA A 116 -1.88 0.10 3.63
CA ALA A 116 -1.09 0.85 4.60
C ALA A 116 -1.39 2.35 4.59
N ILE A 117 -1.62 2.93 3.39
CA ILE A 117 -2.02 4.35 3.30
C ILE A 117 -3.41 4.58 3.88
N ALA A 118 -4.33 3.61 3.78
CA ALA A 118 -5.68 3.71 4.33
C ALA A 118 -5.69 3.78 5.87
N PHE A 119 -4.68 3.23 6.53
CA PHE A 119 -4.50 3.42 7.98
C PHE A 119 -3.99 4.83 8.31
N LEU A 120 -3.08 5.38 7.53
CA LEU A 120 -2.58 6.74 7.71
C LEU A 120 -3.67 7.79 7.48
N THR A 121 -4.56 7.54 6.54
CA THR A 121 -5.67 8.42 6.18
C THR A 121 -6.94 8.17 7.01
N LYS A 122 -6.88 7.27 8.00
CA LYS A 122 -8.02 6.87 8.85
C LYS A 122 -9.21 6.30 8.06
N ARG A 123 -9.00 5.87 6.82
CA ARG A 123 -10.01 5.22 5.97
C ARG A 123 -10.33 3.80 6.43
N GLN A 124 -9.37 3.14 7.06
CA GLN A 124 -9.54 1.86 7.76
C GLN A 124 -9.38 2.07 9.26
N ALA A 125 -9.65 1.01 10.03
CA ALA A 125 -9.56 1.02 11.48
C ALA A 125 -8.32 1.79 11.98
N PRO A 126 -8.48 2.71 12.94
CA PRO A 126 -7.36 3.51 13.45
C PRO A 126 -6.34 2.60 14.11
N ILE A 127 -5.23 2.33 13.43
CA ILE A 127 -4.10 1.62 14.03
C ILE A 127 -3.27 2.66 14.78
N ASN A 128 -3.35 2.60 16.11
CA ASN A 128 -2.44 3.33 16.99
C ASN A 128 -1.07 2.64 17.00
N GLY A 129 0.00 3.38 17.29
CA GLY A 129 1.32 2.80 17.43
C GLY A 129 1.40 1.64 18.45
N LEU A 130 0.55 1.67 19.50
CA LEU A 130 0.39 0.58 20.47
C LEU A 130 -0.22 -0.67 19.83
N ILE A 131 -1.28 -0.54 19.06
CA ILE A 131 -1.96 -1.64 18.38
C ILE A 131 -1.05 -2.29 17.34
N ASP A 132 -0.27 -1.48 16.63
CA ASP A 132 0.73 -2.00 15.70
C ASP A 132 1.86 -2.72 16.44
N LYS A 133 2.32 -2.19 17.59
CA LYS A 133 3.35 -2.81 18.44
C LYS A 133 2.87 -4.15 19.03
N LEU A 134 1.59 -4.25 19.39
CA LEU A 134 0.97 -5.47 19.94
C LEU A 134 0.53 -6.47 18.88
N TYR A 135 0.81 -6.24 17.60
CA TYR A 135 0.39 -7.12 16.49
C TYR A 135 -1.13 -7.30 16.36
N MET A 136 -1.93 -6.45 17.00
CA MET A 136 -3.40 -6.56 17.02
C MET A 136 -4.11 -5.94 15.80
N GLY A 137 -3.38 -5.52 14.77
CA GLY A 137 -3.95 -4.94 13.56
C GLY A 137 -4.93 -5.87 12.82
N TRP A 138 -4.79 -7.20 12.97
CA TRP A 138 -5.73 -8.17 12.40
C TRP A 138 -7.06 -8.21 13.17
N VAL A 139 -7.03 -8.07 14.51
CA VAL A 139 -8.22 -8.03 15.36
C VAL A 139 -9.09 -6.83 15.01
N LEU A 140 -8.49 -5.64 14.86
CA LEU A 140 -9.21 -4.46 14.46
C LEU A 140 -9.86 -4.62 13.06
N ARG A 141 -9.17 -5.24 12.11
CA ARG A 141 -9.77 -5.52 10.80
C ARG A 141 -10.97 -6.46 10.90
N LEU A 142 -10.92 -7.43 11.80
CA LEU A 142 -12.02 -8.36 12.04
C LEU A 142 -13.22 -7.62 12.64
N ILE A 143 -13.00 -6.73 13.62
CA ILE A 143 -14.06 -5.93 14.27
C ILE A 143 -14.70 -4.95 13.27
N TYR A 144 -13.87 -4.23 12.48
CA TYR A 144 -14.38 -3.20 11.56
C TYR A 144 -15.02 -3.75 10.29
N ASN A 145 -14.60 -4.93 9.80
CA ASN A 145 -15.15 -5.58 8.59
C ASN A 145 -15.13 -7.11 8.72
N PRO A 146 -15.99 -7.70 9.57
CA PRO A 146 -15.98 -9.13 9.85
C PRO A 146 -16.21 -9.98 8.59
N ARG A 147 -17.19 -9.60 7.76
CA ARG A 147 -17.52 -10.35 6.53
C ARG A 147 -16.34 -10.51 5.56
N ARG A 148 -15.48 -9.50 5.47
CA ARG A 148 -14.34 -9.50 4.52
C ARG A 148 -13.11 -10.21 5.07
N HIS A 149 -12.94 -10.20 6.39
CA HIS A 149 -11.72 -10.68 7.03
C HIS A 149 -11.87 -12.04 7.72
N LEU A 150 -13.10 -12.46 8.06
CA LEU A 150 -13.37 -13.73 8.77
C LEU A 150 -12.81 -14.94 8.01
N LEU A 151 -13.17 -15.09 6.72
CA LEU A 151 -12.68 -16.19 5.89
C LEU A 151 -11.16 -16.21 5.75
N ARG A 152 -10.55 -15.04 5.70
CA ARG A 152 -9.08 -14.89 5.60
C ARG A 152 -8.39 -15.27 6.90
N THR A 153 -8.99 -14.91 8.03
CA THR A 153 -8.50 -15.27 9.37
C THR A 153 -8.62 -16.77 9.60
N ILE A 154 -9.76 -17.37 9.27
CA ILE A 154 -9.96 -18.81 9.36
C ILE A 154 -8.94 -19.57 8.49
N LYS A 155 -8.72 -19.14 7.25
CA LYS A 155 -7.69 -19.73 6.38
C LYS A 155 -6.28 -19.59 6.95
N SER A 156 -5.96 -18.49 7.65
CA SER A 156 -4.65 -18.32 8.29
C SER A 156 -4.45 -19.21 9.51
N LEU A 157 -5.53 -19.60 10.21
CA LEU A 157 -5.46 -20.56 11.32
C LEU A 157 -5.06 -21.97 10.85
N TYR A 158 -5.39 -22.35 9.60
CA TYR A 158 -4.91 -23.61 9.01
C TYR A 158 -3.38 -23.68 8.93
N LEU A 159 -2.67 -22.55 8.92
CA LEU A 159 -1.20 -22.55 8.93
C LEU A 159 -0.62 -23.03 10.26
N ILE A 160 -1.38 -22.95 11.36
CA ILE A 160 -0.92 -23.45 12.68
C ILE A 160 -0.63 -24.94 12.61
N LYS A 161 -1.36 -25.71 11.77
CA LYS A 161 -1.15 -27.15 11.56
C LYS A 161 0.27 -27.49 11.07
N TYR A 162 1.00 -26.55 10.49
CA TYR A 162 2.36 -26.75 9.99
C TYR A 162 3.44 -26.34 11.01
N PHE A 163 3.03 -25.81 12.18
CA PHE A 163 3.93 -25.39 13.25
C PHE A 163 3.87 -26.29 14.50
N ILE A 164 2.94 -27.25 14.52
CA ILE A 164 2.79 -28.29 15.52
C ILE A 164 3.24 -29.61 14.87
#